data_5eaffe7972a7e4bbf167d63ca8e9c0ac
#
_entry.id   5eaffe7972a7e4bbf167d63ca8e9c0ac
#
_cell.length_a   1.000
_cell.length_b   1.000
_cell.length_c   1.000
_cell.angle_alpha   90.00
_cell.angle_beta   90.00
_cell.angle_gamma   90.00
#
_symmetry.space_group_name_H-M   'P 1'
#
loop_
_entity.id
_entity.type
_entity.pdbx_description
1 polymer ?
#
loop_
_entity_poly.entity_id
_entity_poly.type
_entity_poly.pdbx_seq_one_letter_code
_entity_poly.pdbx_strand_id
1 'polypeptide(L)'
;MNLWDAPAGFDEPLEALSACHRRIEKQMSTLTRLHSHIARNGFDAEARIATAAILRYFINAAPHHHADEEVDLFPKLLRAAEALSDRAHAYELVSHLLVDHREMEAAWALVREALEGLQSGEKADLDSQLCDEFVRIYSSHIEREDNHLFPLAARLFSKADLETLGIAMARRRGLPPPAFDQDKP
;
A
#
# COMPACT_ATOMS: atom_id res chain seq x y z
N MET A 1 -19.12 0.20 4.59
CA MET A 1 -17.90 -0.26 5.28
C MET A 1 -16.83 0.76 5.00
N ASN A 2 -16.32 1.44 6.02
CA ASN A 2 -15.36 2.51 5.87
C ASN A 2 -14.02 1.89 5.43
N LEU A 3 -13.38 2.40 4.37
CA LEU A 3 -12.09 1.90 3.86
C LEU A 3 -10.94 2.03 4.91
N TRP A 4 -11.23 2.75 5.98
CA TRP A 4 -10.29 3.13 7.03
C TRP A 4 -10.52 2.41 8.37
N ASP A 5 -11.49 1.46 8.44
CA ASP A 5 -11.65 0.62 9.63
C ASP A 5 -10.44 -0.33 9.74
N ALA A 6 -9.37 0.20 10.29
CA ALA A 6 -8.17 -0.57 10.60
C ALA A 6 -8.35 -1.25 11.96
N PRO A 7 -8.06 -2.54 12.09
CA PRO A 7 -7.93 -3.19 13.40
C PRO A 7 -6.72 -2.69 14.19
N ALA A 8 -5.68 -2.13 13.53
CA ALA A 8 -4.61 -1.37 14.16
C ALA A 8 -4.90 0.11 13.98
N GLY A 9 -5.00 0.87 15.06
CA GLY A 9 -5.10 2.32 15.05
C GLY A 9 -3.78 2.96 14.64
N PHE A 10 -3.81 4.26 14.34
CA PHE A 10 -2.58 5.00 14.03
C PHE A 10 -1.71 5.28 15.28
N ASP A 11 -2.11 4.81 16.45
CA ASP A 11 -1.25 4.70 17.65
C ASP A 11 -0.15 3.62 17.49
N GLU A 12 -0.32 2.69 16.54
CA GLU A 12 0.68 1.72 16.11
C GLU A 12 0.98 1.89 14.60
N PRO A 13 1.69 2.95 14.18
CA PRO A 13 1.78 3.34 12.78
C PRO A 13 2.42 2.29 11.85
N LEU A 14 3.46 1.57 12.30
CA LEU A 14 4.07 0.51 11.50
C LEU A 14 3.13 -0.69 11.31
N GLU A 15 2.37 -1.06 12.36
CA GLU A 15 1.34 -2.10 12.23
C GLU A 15 0.17 -1.65 11.34
N ALA A 16 -0.17 -0.34 11.36
CA ALA A 16 -1.18 0.22 10.48
C ALA A 16 -0.74 0.15 9.00
N LEU A 17 0.56 0.36 8.69
CA LEU A 17 1.13 0.17 7.35
C LEU A 17 1.08 -1.30 6.93
N SER A 18 1.53 -2.24 7.77
CA SER A 18 1.40 -3.68 7.50
C SER A 18 -0.07 -4.11 7.30
N ALA A 19 -1.01 -3.51 8.05
CA ALA A 19 -2.43 -3.74 7.83
C ALA A 19 -2.92 -3.22 6.46
N CYS A 20 -2.28 -2.16 5.91
CA CYS A 20 -2.53 -1.72 4.55
C CYS A 20 -2.04 -2.76 3.53
N HIS A 21 -0.86 -3.36 3.74
CA HIS A 21 -0.33 -4.44 2.89
C HIS A 21 -1.31 -5.61 2.78
N ARG A 22 -1.82 -6.11 3.91
CA ARG A 22 -2.84 -7.18 3.91
C ARG A 22 -4.10 -6.82 3.10
N ARG A 23 -4.48 -5.54 3.06
CA ARG A 23 -5.61 -5.07 2.23
C ARG A 23 -5.25 -4.99 0.75
N ILE A 24 -4.04 -4.55 0.41
CA ILE A 24 -3.51 -4.54 -0.95
C ILE A 24 -3.48 -5.98 -1.50
N GLU A 25 -2.90 -6.93 -0.74
CA GLU A 25 -2.84 -8.35 -1.11
C GLU A 25 -4.24 -8.95 -1.36
N LYS A 26 -5.22 -8.58 -0.55
CA LYS A 26 -6.61 -8.97 -0.77
C LYS A 26 -7.17 -8.44 -2.10
N GLN A 27 -6.83 -7.20 -2.49
CA GLN A 27 -7.26 -6.65 -3.77
C GLN A 27 -6.53 -7.31 -4.94
N MET A 28 -5.24 -7.60 -4.81
CA MET A 28 -4.47 -8.36 -5.82
C MET A 28 -5.05 -9.76 -6.02
N SER A 29 -5.37 -10.47 -4.93
CA SER A 29 -6.07 -11.76 -4.99
C SER A 29 -7.44 -11.65 -5.67
N THR A 30 -8.15 -10.52 -5.45
CA THR A 30 -9.43 -10.26 -6.11
C THR A 30 -9.23 -10.03 -7.62
N LEU A 31 -8.18 -9.31 -8.02
CA LEU A 31 -7.83 -9.08 -9.43
C LEU A 31 -7.53 -10.40 -10.17
N THR A 32 -6.71 -11.28 -9.57
CA THR A 32 -6.40 -12.60 -10.13
C THR A 32 -7.66 -13.47 -10.31
N ARG A 33 -8.56 -13.46 -9.31
CA ARG A 33 -9.84 -14.19 -9.42
C ARG A 33 -10.77 -13.57 -10.44
N LEU A 34 -10.80 -12.24 -10.55
CA LEU A 34 -11.61 -11.50 -11.53
C LEU A 34 -11.22 -11.89 -12.96
N HIS A 35 -9.90 -11.89 -13.28
CA HIS A 35 -9.43 -12.39 -14.58
C HIS A 35 -9.97 -13.79 -14.89
N SER A 36 -9.79 -14.75 -13.96
CA SER A 36 -10.25 -16.12 -14.12
C SER A 36 -11.78 -16.25 -14.23
N HIS A 37 -12.52 -15.36 -13.56
CA HIS A 37 -13.98 -15.32 -13.61
C HIS A 37 -14.47 -14.82 -14.98
N ILE A 38 -13.89 -13.70 -15.47
CA ILE A 38 -14.26 -13.11 -16.76
C ILE A 38 -14.02 -14.12 -17.91
N ALA A 39 -12.89 -14.83 -17.88
CA ALA A 39 -12.57 -15.83 -18.89
C ALA A 39 -13.60 -16.97 -19.00
N ARG A 40 -14.32 -17.28 -17.91
CA ARG A 40 -15.31 -18.36 -17.85
C ARG A 40 -16.75 -17.88 -18.02
N ASN A 41 -17.09 -16.73 -17.45
CA ASN A 41 -18.47 -16.25 -17.29
C ASN A 41 -18.75 -14.93 -18.02
N GLY A 42 -17.71 -14.29 -18.58
CA GLY A 42 -17.81 -12.94 -19.12
C GLY A 42 -17.88 -11.87 -18.02
N PHE A 43 -18.09 -10.64 -18.42
CA PHE A 43 -18.16 -9.48 -17.51
C PHE A 43 -19.58 -9.30 -16.97
N ASP A 44 -19.97 -10.16 -16.04
CA ASP A 44 -21.28 -10.22 -15.38
C ASP A 44 -21.42 -9.28 -14.17
N ALA A 45 -22.48 -9.41 -13.40
CA ALA A 45 -22.73 -8.57 -12.22
C ALA A 45 -21.68 -8.77 -11.11
N GLU A 46 -21.17 -9.99 -10.92
CA GLU A 46 -20.13 -10.29 -9.94
C GLU A 46 -18.79 -9.64 -10.35
N ALA A 47 -18.42 -9.77 -11.63
CA ALA A 47 -17.25 -9.12 -12.20
C ALA A 47 -17.30 -7.58 -12.04
N ARG A 48 -18.46 -6.96 -12.26
CA ARG A 48 -18.66 -5.51 -12.07
C ARG A 48 -18.42 -5.08 -10.63
N ILE A 49 -18.93 -5.83 -9.66
CA ILE A 49 -18.75 -5.54 -8.23
C ILE A 49 -17.26 -5.64 -7.85
N ALA A 50 -16.58 -6.71 -8.28
CA ALA A 50 -15.15 -6.90 -8.02
C ALA A 50 -14.32 -5.79 -8.64
N THR A 51 -14.56 -5.44 -9.91
CA THR A 51 -13.90 -4.35 -10.63
C THR A 51 -14.06 -3.02 -9.90
N ALA A 52 -15.28 -2.68 -9.50
CA ALA A 52 -15.56 -1.44 -8.76
C ALA A 52 -14.84 -1.40 -7.40
N ALA A 53 -14.71 -2.55 -6.72
CA ALA A 53 -14.01 -2.63 -5.44
C ALA A 53 -12.50 -2.40 -5.60
N ILE A 54 -11.87 -3.01 -6.61
CA ILE A 54 -10.45 -2.83 -6.93
C ILE A 54 -10.18 -1.38 -7.30
N LEU A 55 -10.92 -0.81 -8.25
CA LEU A 55 -10.77 0.59 -8.67
C LEU A 55 -10.88 1.55 -7.48
N ARG A 56 -11.94 1.39 -6.68
CA ARG A 56 -12.14 2.23 -5.50
C ARG A 56 -10.97 2.16 -4.51
N TYR A 57 -10.42 0.98 -4.29
CA TYR A 57 -9.31 0.79 -3.36
C TYR A 57 -8.04 1.48 -3.85
N PHE A 58 -7.60 1.18 -5.07
CA PHE A 58 -6.36 1.72 -5.60
C PHE A 58 -6.43 3.21 -5.97
N ILE A 59 -7.61 3.75 -6.26
CA ILE A 59 -7.79 5.20 -6.50
C ILE A 59 -7.75 5.98 -5.17
N ASN A 60 -8.30 5.44 -4.08
CA ASN A 60 -8.51 6.22 -2.85
C ASN A 60 -7.59 5.81 -1.69
N ALA A 61 -7.31 4.53 -1.50
CA ALA A 61 -6.59 4.04 -0.33
C ALA A 61 -5.08 3.91 -0.55
N ALA A 62 -4.65 3.34 -1.66
CA ALA A 62 -3.24 3.12 -1.96
C ALA A 62 -2.42 4.42 -2.02
N PRO A 63 -2.89 5.55 -2.60
CA PRO A 63 -2.13 6.79 -2.59
C PRO A 63 -1.85 7.37 -1.20
N HIS A 64 -2.71 7.13 -0.23
CA HIS A 64 -2.45 7.55 1.15
C HIS A 64 -1.35 6.72 1.81
N HIS A 65 -1.25 5.42 1.47
CA HIS A 65 -0.21 4.53 1.96
C HIS A 65 1.17 4.96 1.45
N HIS A 66 1.35 5.13 0.13
CA HIS A 66 2.61 5.64 -0.42
C HIS A 66 2.96 7.03 0.13
N ALA A 67 1.97 7.91 0.34
CA ALA A 67 2.23 9.21 0.93
C ALA A 67 2.64 9.12 2.42
N ASP A 68 2.14 8.13 3.18
CA ASP A 68 2.60 7.87 4.55
C ASP A 68 4.09 7.49 4.57
N GLU A 69 4.55 6.78 3.56
CA GLU A 69 5.94 6.33 3.42
C GLU A 69 6.84 7.43 2.88
N GLU A 70 6.53 7.97 1.73
CA GLU A 70 7.40 8.94 1.04
C GLU A 70 7.51 10.28 1.76
N VAL A 71 6.40 10.76 2.34
CA VAL A 71 6.37 12.07 2.99
C VAL A 71 6.83 11.99 4.45
N ASP A 72 6.52 10.89 5.14
CA ASP A 72 6.73 10.80 6.59
C ASP A 72 7.75 9.73 6.99
N LEU A 73 7.53 8.46 6.61
CA LEU A 73 8.34 7.32 7.07
C LEU A 73 9.78 7.38 6.54
N PHE A 74 9.97 7.50 5.22
CA PHE A 74 11.30 7.47 4.59
C PHE A 74 12.18 8.62 5.06
N PRO A 75 11.73 9.89 5.06
CA PRO A 75 12.56 10.99 5.55
C PRO A 75 12.91 10.85 7.03
N LYS A 76 12.01 10.29 7.83
CA LYS A 76 12.24 10.04 9.26
C LYS A 76 13.26 8.92 9.46
N LEU A 77 13.18 7.83 8.68
CA LEU A 77 14.15 6.73 8.72
C LEU A 77 15.55 7.19 8.35
N LEU A 78 15.69 7.97 7.27
CA LEU A 78 16.98 8.49 6.83
C LEU A 78 17.62 9.39 7.90
N ARG A 79 16.82 10.24 8.56
CA ARG A 79 17.31 11.07 9.69
C ARG A 79 17.74 10.22 10.88
N ALA A 80 16.95 9.20 11.24
CA ALA A 80 17.28 8.33 12.37
C ALA A 80 18.56 7.51 12.11
N ALA A 81 18.82 7.13 10.86
CA ALA A 81 20.00 6.37 10.46
C ALA A 81 21.26 7.22 10.25
N GLU A 82 21.16 8.56 10.13
CA GLU A 82 22.23 9.45 9.63
C GLU A 82 23.58 9.32 10.37
N ALA A 83 23.56 9.15 11.69
CA ALA A 83 24.75 9.02 12.52
C ALA A 83 25.13 7.57 12.84
N LEU A 84 24.48 6.59 12.22
CA LEU A 84 24.62 5.17 12.53
C LEU A 84 25.30 4.38 11.40
N SER A 85 25.71 3.17 11.71
CA SER A 85 26.22 2.21 10.70
C SER A 85 25.16 1.83 9.66
N ASP A 86 23.90 2.00 9.96
CA ASP A 86 22.74 1.69 9.10
C ASP A 86 22.52 2.74 7.99
N ARG A 87 23.20 3.86 8.00
CA ARG A 87 22.99 4.96 7.05
C ARG A 87 23.00 4.48 5.59
N ALA A 88 24.06 3.81 5.16
CA ALA A 88 24.17 3.36 3.77
C ALA A 88 23.05 2.41 3.40
N HIS A 89 22.72 1.46 4.27
CA HIS A 89 21.63 0.52 4.07
C HIS A 89 20.26 1.21 4.00
N ALA A 90 19.99 2.17 4.89
CA ALA A 90 18.72 2.92 4.86
C ALA A 90 18.55 3.72 3.56
N TYR A 91 19.63 4.39 3.08
CA TYR A 91 19.59 5.13 1.82
C TYR A 91 19.38 4.22 0.60
N GLU A 92 20.05 3.08 0.55
CA GLU A 92 19.89 2.10 -0.51
C GLU A 92 18.45 1.55 -0.54
N LEU A 93 17.93 1.13 0.62
CA LEU A 93 16.58 0.59 0.76
C LEU A 93 15.52 1.60 0.31
N VAL A 94 15.57 2.83 0.84
CA VAL A 94 14.62 3.89 0.46
C VAL A 94 14.73 4.23 -1.03
N SER A 95 15.93 4.26 -1.59
CA SER A 95 16.12 4.51 -3.02
C SER A 95 15.45 3.45 -3.89
N HIS A 96 15.54 2.17 -3.51
CA HIS A 96 14.88 1.08 -4.20
C HIS A 96 13.35 1.18 -4.07
N LEU A 97 12.83 1.42 -2.88
CA LEU A 97 11.39 1.55 -2.65
C LEU A 97 10.77 2.72 -3.45
N LEU A 98 11.48 3.84 -3.56
CA LEU A 98 11.05 4.95 -4.42
C LEU A 98 11.03 4.61 -5.92
N VAL A 99 11.88 3.70 -6.38
CA VAL A 99 11.82 3.17 -7.75
C VAL A 99 10.62 2.24 -7.88
N ASP A 100 10.42 1.33 -6.93
CA ASP A 100 9.28 0.42 -6.90
C ASP A 100 7.95 1.19 -6.97
N HIS A 101 7.78 2.28 -6.20
CA HIS A 101 6.55 3.09 -6.23
C HIS A 101 6.23 3.62 -7.63
N ARG A 102 7.25 4.06 -8.39
CA ARG A 102 7.05 4.53 -9.77
C ARG A 102 6.65 3.38 -10.71
N GLU A 103 7.26 2.21 -10.54
CA GLU A 103 6.88 1.01 -11.30
C GLU A 103 5.45 0.57 -10.97
N MET A 104 5.07 0.64 -9.68
CA MET A 104 3.71 0.35 -9.21
C MET A 104 2.69 1.33 -9.79
N GLU A 105 2.99 2.63 -9.82
CA GLU A 105 2.13 3.64 -10.45
C GLU A 105 1.93 3.37 -11.95
N ALA A 106 3.00 3.04 -12.66
CA ALA A 106 2.93 2.71 -14.09
C ALA A 106 2.10 1.44 -14.34
N ALA A 107 2.34 0.39 -13.55
CA ALA A 107 1.56 -0.86 -13.62
C ALA A 107 0.09 -0.63 -13.28
N TRP A 108 -0.19 0.17 -12.24
CA TRP A 108 -1.56 0.53 -11.88
C TRP A 108 -2.29 1.29 -12.98
N ALA A 109 -1.62 2.21 -13.66
CA ALA A 109 -2.23 2.97 -14.76
C ALA A 109 -2.76 2.04 -15.87
N LEU A 110 -2.00 1.00 -16.22
CA LEU A 110 -2.40 0.00 -17.23
C LEU A 110 -3.57 -0.88 -16.74
N VAL A 111 -3.49 -1.38 -15.51
CA VAL A 111 -4.58 -2.18 -14.90
C VAL A 111 -5.86 -1.36 -14.77
N ARG A 112 -5.73 -0.11 -14.34
CA ARG A 112 -6.87 0.82 -14.23
C ARG A 112 -7.55 1.03 -15.58
N GLU A 113 -6.79 1.32 -16.64
CA GLU A 113 -7.34 1.47 -18.00
C GLU A 113 -8.08 0.21 -18.46
N ALA A 114 -7.52 -0.98 -18.18
CA ALA A 114 -8.17 -2.24 -18.52
C ALA A 114 -9.49 -2.43 -17.76
N LEU A 115 -9.51 -2.13 -16.45
CA LEU A 115 -10.70 -2.26 -15.60
C LEU A 115 -11.80 -1.24 -15.96
N GLU A 116 -11.41 0.01 -16.27
CA GLU A 116 -12.35 1.05 -16.75
C GLU A 116 -12.93 0.68 -18.12
N GLY A 117 -12.10 0.12 -19.03
CA GLY A 117 -12.55 -0.38 -20.33
C GLY A 117 -13.54 -1.54 -20.24
N LEU A 118 -13.38 -2.44 -19.26
CA LEU A 118 -14.38 -3.47 -18.96
C LEU A 118 -15.71 -2.86 -18.48
N GLN A 119 -15.65 -1.84 -17.64
CA GLN A 119 -16.87 -1.19 -17.13
C GLN A 119 -17.63 -0.41 -18.22
N SER A 120 -16.92 0.23 -19.15
CA SER A 120 -17.50 0.96 -20.28
C SER A 120 -18.00 0.02 -21.39
N GLY A 121 -17.56 -1.23 -21.42
CA GLY A 121 -17.85 -2.17 -22.49
C GLY A 121 -16.92 -2.03 -23.71
N GLU A 122 -15.86 -1.24 -23.61
CA GLU A 122 -14.83 -1.12 -24.64
C GLU A 122 -13.90 -2.32 -24.70
N LYS A 123 -13.74 -3.03 -23.56
CA LYS A 123 -12.97 -4.27 -23.43
C LYS A 123 -13.89 -5.41 -23.01
N ALA A 124 -13.63 -6.61 -23.49
CA ALA A 124 -14.42 -7.80 -23.18
C ALA A 124 -13.70 -8.76 -22.23
N ASP A 125 -12.38 -8.64 -22.13
CA ASP A 125 -11.50 -9.50 -21.35
C ASP A 125 -10.45 -8.67 -20.57
N LEU A 126 -9.76 -9.36 -19.68
CA LEU A 126 -8.68 -8.83 -18.85
C LEU A 126 -7.41 -9.63 -19.13
N ASP A 127 -6.35 -8.98 -19.54
CA ASP A 127 -5.08 -9.63 -19.86
C ASP A 127 -4.44 -10.23 -18.59
N SER A 128 -4.13 -11.53 -18.65
CA SER A 128 -3.48 -12.24 -17.54
C SER A 128 -2.07 -11.74 -17.26
N GLN A 129 -1.29 -11.44 -18.31
CA GLN A 129 0.10 -10.98 -18.15
C GLN A 129 0.13 -9.61 -17.43
N LEU A 130 -0.82 -8.74 -17.76
CA LEU A 130 -0.99 -7.46 -17.08
C LEU A 130 -1.29 -7.65 -15.59
N CYS A 131 -2.22 -8.56 -15.26
CA CYS A 131 -2.55 -8.87 -13.88
C CYS A 131 -1.39 -9.49 -13.11
N ASP A 132 -0.71 -10.46 -13.70
CA ASP A 132 0.42 -11.16 -13.08
C ASP A 132 1.59 -10.23 -12.81
N GLU A 133 1.91 -9.34 -13.76
CA GLU A 133 2.97 -8.35 -13.60
C GLU A 133 2.64 -7.33 -12.50
N PHE A 134 1.42 -6.84 -12.45
CA PHE A 134 0.95 -5.95 -11.38
C PHE A 134 1.09 -6.63 -10.01
N VAL A 135 0.62 -7.87 -9.88
CA VAL A 135 0.74 -8.65 -8.64
C VAL A 135 2.20 -8.88 -8.26
N ARG A 136 3.06 -9.21 -9.22
CA ARG A 136 4.48 -9.45 -9.00
C ARG A 136 5.19 -8.21 -8.44
N ILE A 137 4.97 -7.04 -9.06
CA ILE A 137 5.59 -5.77 -8.64
C ILE A 137 5.17 -5.43 -7.20
N TYR A 138 3.87 -5.45 -6.91
CA TYR A 138 3.36 -5.13 -5.57
C TYR A 138 3.82 -6.15 -4.52
N SER A 139 3.83 -7.45 -4.82
CA SER A 139 4.27 -8.47 -3.87
C SER A 139 5.74 -8.34 -3.51
N SER A 140 6.61 -8.06 -4.49
CA SER A 140 8.04 -7.86 -4.24
C SER A 140 8.32 -6.60 -3.40
N HIS A 141 7.56 -5.54 -3.63
CA HIS A 141 7.63 -4.31 -2.86
C HIS A 141 7.20 -4.54 -1.40
N ILE A 142 6.02 -5.11 -1.17
CA ILE A 142 5.50 -5.44 0.17
C ILE A 142 6.47 -6.33 0.95
N GLU A 143 7.01 -7.37 0.30
CA GLU A 143 8.00 -8.26 0.92
C GLU A 143 9.26 -7.48 1.38
N ARG A 144 9.72 -6.52 0.59
CA ARG A 144 10.87 -5.67 0.94
C ARG A 144 10.57 -4.77 2.14
N GLU A 145 9.37 -4.21 2.22
CA GLU A 145 8.98 -3.35 3.33
C GLU A 145 8.76 -4.14 4.62
N ASP A 146 7.98 -5.21 4.56
CA ASP A 146 7.68 -6.03 5.74
C ASP A 146 8.94 -6.69 6.32
N ASN A 147 9.89 -7.12 5.46
CA ASN A 147 11.09 -7.82 5.92
C ASN A 147 12.30 -6.92 6.21
N HIS A 148 12.35 -5.70 5.66
CA HIS A 148 13.53 -4.84 5.81
C HIS A 148 13.19 -3.44 6.32
N LEU A 149 12.20 -2.74 5.73
CA LEU A 149 11.90 -1.36 6.07
C LEU A 149 11.30 -1.24 7.46
N PHE A 150 10.21 -1.96 7.74
CA PHE A 150 9.51 -1.86 9.03
C PHE A 150 10.35 -2.38 10.19
N PRO A 151 11.09 -3.51 10.09
CA PRO A 151 12.03 -3.90 11.14
C PRO A 151 13.14 -2.87 11.40
N LEU A 152 13.67 -2.23 10.35
CA LEU A 152 14.66 -1.19 10.48
C LEU A 152 14.07 0.05 11.17
N ALA A 153 12.88 0.49 10.76
CA ALA A 153 12.18 1.62 11.37
C ALA A 153 11.83 1.32 12.85
N ALA A 154 11.33 0.14 13.16
CA ALA A 154 11.01 -0.28 14.52
C ALA A 154 12.25 -0.25 15.46
N ARG A 155 13.44 -0.54 14.92
CA ARG A 155 14.69 -0.50 15.68
C ARG A 155 15.24 0.91 15.87
N LEU A 156 15.04 1.79 14.91
CA LEU A 156 15.66 3.13 14.88
C LEU A 156 14.77 4.24 15.42
N PHE A 157 13.46 4.07 15.35
CA PHE A 157 12.52 5.12 15.75
C PHE A 157 12.37 5.20 17.26
N SER A 158 12.38 6.43 17.77
CA SER A 158 11.94 6.74 19.12
C SER A 158 10.41 6.68 19.20
N LYS A 159 9.88 6.63 20.44
CA LYS A 159 8.44 6.77 20.71
C LYS A 159 7.88 8.05 20.05
N ALA A 160 8.58 9.17 20.16
CA ALA A 160 8.18 10.44 19.56
C ALA A 160 8.15 10.38 18.01
N ASP A 161 9.03 9.60 17.40
CA ASP A 161 9.00 9.38 15.94
C ASP A 161 7.77 8.60 15.51
N LEU A 162 7.41 7.54 16.23
CA LEU A 162 6.20 6.76 15.98
C LEU A 162 4.94 7.59 16.21
N GLU A 163 4.86 8.35 17.30
CA GLU A 163 3.72 9.23 17.58
C GLU A 163 3.52 10.26 16.46
N THR A 164 4.59 10.93 16.02
CA THR A 164 4.49 11.92 14.94
C THR A 164 4.11 11.30 13.60
N LEU A 165 4.57 10.08 13.32
CA LEU A 165 4.17 9.31 12.13
C LEU A 165 2.67 8.98 12.18
N GLY A 166 2.18 8.43 13.29
CA GLY A 166 0.76 8.09 13.45
C GLY A 166 -0.17 9.31 13.36
N ILE A 167 0.24 10.46 13.93
CA ILE A 167 -0.50 11.72 13.80
C ILE A 167 -0.57 12.16 12.33
N ALA A 168 0.53 12.07 11.57
CA ALA A 168 0.55 12.44 10.16
C ALA A 168 -0.37 11.55 9.32
N MET A 169 -0.34 10.24 9.57
CA MET A 169 -1.21 9.24 8.91
C MET A 169 -2.70 9.52 9.17
N ALA A 170 -3.09 9.78 10.43
CA ALA A 170 -4.46 10.12 10.80
C ALA A 170 -4.91 11.42 10.12
N ARG A 171 -4.07 12.46 10.18
CA ARG A 171 -4.35 13.77 9.56
C ARG A 171 -4.56 13.66 8.05
N ARG A 172 -3.76 12.87 7.35
CA ARG A 172 -3.89 12.66 5.90
C ARG A 172 -5.24 12.08 5.51
N ARG A 173 -5.89 11.38 6.44
CA ARG A 173 -7.23 10.78 6.29
C ARG A 173 -8.35 11.61 6.88
N GLY A 174 -8.06 12.83 7.37
CA GLY A 174 -9.05 13.69 8.00
C GLY A 174 -9.55 13.18 9.36
N LEU A 175 -8.77 12.31 10.02
CA LEU A 175 -9.10 11.74 11.34
C LEU A 175 -8.46 12.55 12.46
N PRO A 176 -9.04 12.52 13.68
CA PRO A 176 -8.40 13.11 14.85
C PRO A 176 -7.07 12.39 15.16
N PRO A 177 -6.13 13.06 15.85
CA PRO A 177 -4.91 12.43 16.33
C PRO A 177 -5.24 11.19 17.17
N PRO A 178 -4.49 10.08 17.02
CA PRO A 178 -4.67 8.91 17.85
C PRO A 178 -4.31 9.20 19.31
N ALA A 179 -4.92 8.46 20.22
CA ALA A 179 -4.53 8.46 21.64
C ALA A 179 -3.38 7.45 21.81
N PHE A 180 -2.21 7.95 22.19
CA PHE A 180 -1.05 7.09 22.47
C PHE A 180 -1.06 6.66 23.93
N ASP A 181 -0.83 5.40 24.17
CA ASP A 181 -0.68 4.85 25.52
C ASP A 181 0.67 5.34 26.09
N GLN A 182 0.61 6.13 27.18
CA GLN A 182 1.79 6.67 27.84
C GLN A 182 2.59 5.58 28.58
N ASP A 183 1.96 4.45 28.91
CA ASP A 183 2.53 3.36 29.68
C ASP A 183 3.05 2.19 28.80
N LYS A 184 2.86 2.28 27.48
CA LYS A 184 3.37 1.27 26.52
C LYS A 184 4.86 1.49 26.29
N PRO A 185 5.72 0.48 26.56
CA PRO A 185 7.17 0.58 26.41
C PRO A 185 7.62 0.85 24.98
#